data_74f617748ebcd14602a168b451a45411
#
_entry.id   74f617748ebcd14602a168b451a45411
#
_cell.length_a   1.000
_cell.length_b   1.000
_cell.length_c   1.000
_cell.angle_alpha   90.00
_cell.angle_beta   90.00
_cell.angle_gamma   90.00
#
_symmetry.space_group_name_H-M   'P 1'
#
loop_
_entity.id
_entity.type
_entity.pdbx_description
1 polymer ?
#
loop_
_entity_poly.entity_id
_entity_poly.type
_entity_poly.pdbx_seq_one_letter_code
_entity_poly.pdbx_strand_id
1 'polypeptide(L)' 'MSKHFKIITKEVGRDNPIETEFIGDVDRAYLIKFFGLREPDVEWFRIEEVHKD' A
#
# COMPACT_ATOMS: atom_id res chain seq x y z
N MET A 1 -13.24 14.66 1.51
CA MET A 1 -13.76 13.30 1.30
C MET A 1 -12.65 12.29 1.43
N SER A 2 -12.98 11.15 2.01
CA SER A 2 -11.98 10.11 2.22
C SER A 2 -11.70 9.34 0.93
N LYS A 3 -10.43 8.97 0.76
CA LYS A 3 -10.02 8.13 -0.35
C LYS A 3 -9.86 6.71 0.15
N HIS A 4 -10.05 5.77 -0.73
CA HIS A 4 -9.89 4.35 -0.41
C HIS A 4 -8.74 3.79 -1.23
N PHE A 5 -7.74 3.26 -0.55
CA PHE A 5 -6.55 2.71 -1.20
C PHE A 5 -6.42 1.22 -0.94
N LYS A 6 -5.92 0.52 -1.94
CA LYS A 6 -5.53 -0.87 -1.79
C LYS A 6 -4.02 -0.94 -1.94
N ILE A 7 -3.34 -1.44 -0.92
CA ILE A 7 -1.90 -1.54 -0.91
C ILE A 7 -1.51 -3.01 -0.98
N ILE A 8 -0.74 -3.36 -1.99
CA ILE A 8 -0.27 -4.72 -2.16
C ILE A 8 1.24 -4.71 -1.94
N THR A 9 1.70 -5.53 -1.01
CA THR A 9 3.10 -5.56 -0.61
C THR A 9 3.63 -6.98 -0.71
N LYS A 10 4.75 -7.15 -1.40
CA LYS A 10 5.46 -8.44 -1.47
C LYS A 10 6.75 -8.31 -0.70
N GLU A 11 6.86 -9.08 0.37
CA GLU A 11 8.07 -9.07 1.19
C GLU A 11 9.06 -10.13 0.71
N VAL A 12 10.34 -9.82 0.89
CA VAL A 12 11.40 -10.78 0.57
C VAL A 12 11.25 -12.00 1.46
N GLY A 13 11.28 -13.17 0.84
CA GLY A 13 11.16 -14.42 1.58
C GLY A 13 9.74 -14.92 1.77
N ARG A 14 8.76 -14.16 1.32
CA ARG A 14 7.36 -14.60 1.36
C ARG A 14 6.92 -15.01 -0.03
N ASP A 15 6.10 -16.05 -0.09
CA ASP A 15 5.63 -16.58 -1.38
C ASP A 15 4.51 -15.76 -1.99
N ASN A 16 3.67 -15.16 -1.13
CA ASN A 16 2.48 -14.44 -1.59
C ASN A 16 2.49 -13.01 -1.11
N PRO A 17 1.98 -12.09 -1.94
CA PRO A 17 1.86 -10.70 -1.52
C PRO A 17 0.74 -10.54 -0.48
N ILE A 18 0.86 -9.48 0.32
CA ILE A 18 -0.11 -9.13 1.33
C ILE A 18 -0.92 -7.94 0.82
N GLU A 19 -2.23 -8.03 0.94
CA GLU A 19 -3.12 -6.95 0.52
C GLU A 19 -3.69 -6.25 1.75
N THR A 20 -3.56 -4.93 1.77
CA THR A 20 -4.05 -4.11 2.87
C THR A 20 -4.90 -2.99 2.32
N GLU A 21 -5.95 -2.64 3.02
CA GLU A 21 -6.80 -1.50 2.65
C GLU A 21 -6.60 -0.36 3.63
N PHE A 22 -6.66 0.86 3.09
CA PHE A 22 -6.53 2.07 3.90
C PHE A 22 -7.55 3.10 3.42
N ILE A 23 -8.26 3.67 4.37
CA ILE A 23 -9.24 4.71 4.06
C ILE A 23 -8.80 5.98 4.78
N GLY A 24 -8.62 7.05 4.02
CA GLY A 24 -8.21 8.33 4.59
C GLY A 24 -7.91 9.34 3.50
N ASP A 25 -7.79 10.59 3.89
CA ASP A 25 -7.51 11.67 2.95
C ASP A 25 -6.01 11.96 2.92
N VAL A 26 -5.28 11.02 2.32
CA VAL A 26 -3.82 11.08 2.25
C VAL A 26 -3.38 10.86 0.81
N ASP A 27 -2.09 11.09 0.56
CA ASP A 27 -1.55 10.85 -0.76
C ASP A 27 -0.67 9.58 -0.76
N ARG A 28 -0.18 9.25 -1.95
CA ARG A 28 0.65 8.07 -2.15
C ARG A 28 1.95 8.13 -1.33
N ALA A 29 2.57 9.29 -1.24
CA ALA A 29 3.81 9.45 -0.51
C ALA A 29 3.62 9.16 0.98
N TYR A 30 2.48 9.57 1.51
CA TYR A 30 2.15 9.29 2.90
C TYR A 30 2.06 7.78 3.14
N LEU A 31 1.41 7.06 2.22
CA LEU A 31 1.25 5.62 2.37
C LEU A 31 2.57 4.88 2.30
N ILE A 32 3.45 5.31 1.40
CA ILE A 32 4.78 4.71 1.28
C ILE A 32 5.53 4.82 2.60
N LYS A 33 5.46 5.98 3.22
CA LYS A 33 6.14 6.22 4.48
C LYS A 33 5.45 5.52 5.65
N PHE A 34 4.13 5.57 5.68
CA PHE A 34 3.35 5.01 6.78
C PHE A 34 3.50 3.50 6.87
N PHE A 35 3.47 2.82 5.74
CA PHE A 35 3.57 1.36 5.69
C PHE A 35 5.01 0.86 5.52
N GLY A 36 5.98 1.78 5.42
CA GLY A 36 7.38 1.40 5.24
C GLY A 36 7.63 0.64 3.94
N LEU A 37 7.01 1.07 2.85
CA LEU A 37 7.06 0.33 1.58
C LEU A 37 8.42 0.40 0.89
N ARG A 38 9.29 1.29 1.33
CA ARG A 38 10.64 1.40 0.75
C ARG A 38 11.71 0.74 1.61
N GLU A 39 11.28 -0.04 2.60
CA GLU A 39 12.21 -0.77 3.44
C GLU A 39 12.89 -1.89 2.64
N PRO A 40 14.14 -2.27 3.03
CA PRO A 40 14.87 -3.28 2.26
C PRO A 40 14.21 -4.65 2.21
N ASP A 41 13.33 -4.94 3.16
CA ASP A 41 12.63 -6.22 3.19
C ASP A 41 11.39 -6.26 2.29
N VAL A 42 11.06 -5.14 1.64
CA VAL A 42 9.96 -5.09 0.67
C VAL A 42 10.52 -5.30 -0.73
N GLU A 43 10.12 -6.41 -1.37
CA GLU A 43 10.58 -6.73 -2.71
C GLU A 43 9.93 -5.82 -3.75
N TRP A 44 8.60 -5.65 -3.65
CA TRP A 44 7.87 -4.70 -4.47
C TRP A 44 6.55 -4.36 -3.78
N PHE A 45 5.97 -3.26 -4.22
CA PHE A 45 4.67 -2.83 -3.70
C PHE A 45 3.87 -2.18 -4.80
N ARG A 46 2.56 -2.12 -4.58
CA ARG A 46 1.64 -1.48 -5.51
C ARG A 46 0.57 -0.75 -4.70
N ILE A 47 0.26 0.47 -5.10
CA ILE A 47 -0.80 1.26 -4.47
C ILE A 47 -1.85 1.56 -5.52
N GLU A 48 -3.07 1.19 -5.25
CA GLU A 48 -4.20 1.46 -6.13
C GLU A 48 -5.23 2.29 -5.39
N GLU A 49 -5.72 3.34 -6.04
CA GLU A 49 -6.80 4.12 -5.47
C GLU A 49 -8.11 3.55 -6.00
N VAL A 50 -8.97 3.14 -5.07
CA VAL A 50 -10.26 2.55 -5.41
C VAL A 50 -11.30 3.66 -5.43
N HIS A 51 -11.94 3.83 -6.57
CA HIS A 51 -13.00 4.81 -6.69
C HIS A 51 -14.35 4.15 -6.51
N LYS A 52 -15.12 4.69 -5.61
CA LYS A 52 -16.51 4.25 -5.42
C LYS A 52 -17.43 5.34 -5.89
N ASP A 53 -18.31 5.00 -6.75
CA ASP A 53 -19.34 5.92 -7.21
C ASP A 53 -20.50 5.97 -6.22
#